data_a98c31683b7d10f6e6a8cb6d20d89288
#
_entry.id   a98c31683b7d10f6e6a8cb6d20d89288
#
_cell.length_a   1.000
_cell.length_b   1.000
_cell.length_c   1.000
_cell.angle_alpha   90.00
_cell.angle_beta   90.00
_cell.angle_gamma   90.00
#
_symmetry.space_group_name_H-M   'P 1'
#
loop_
_entity.id
_entity.type
_entity.pdbx_description
1 polymer ?
#
loop_
_entity_poly.entity_id
_entity_poly.type
_entity_poly.pdbx_seq_one_letter_code
_entity_poly.pdbx_strand_id
1 'polypeptide(L)'
;MQATARRRARKHLYVEKPHLLFSNELNYAFRVTSLHLFEESRREQAMLRRMKLSIRNLKESAILYFLDNLCYKDSRFIKDSMIIKGRRCVTYCSDLTRERILECAKTEFLAKGYRAAQLKSIASAAQVTTGAIYRHFKDKNDLFLTLVKEVSEFTVARLDRDGCDAAGIQKALDSDSVEQTYAQVMDYIDYMYEHCDEFRLLLKCAQGSSAEDFTETISERYAAQNMAFIDAAYETGLASHRPSETEVHMLTRGYISAVCECIVRDIPYEQAKDYIKSIVTFHHYGWYGILGLSAK
;
A
#
# COMPACT_ATOMS: atom_id res chain seq x y z
N MET A 1 -14.96 -37.28 41.02
CA MET A 1 -14.02 -37.37 39.87
C MET A 1 -14.43 -36.55 38.63
N GLN A 2 -15.41 -35.63 38.69
CA GLN A 2 -15.81 -34.81 37.54
C GLN A 2 -15.26 -33.38 37.54
N ALA A 3 -14.56 -32.95 38.59
CA ALA A 3 -14.04 -31.58 38.70
C ALA A 3 -12.61 -31.40 38.13
N THR A 4 -11.86 -32.47 37.93
CA THR A 4 -10.47 -32.43 37.43
C THR A 4 -10.34 -32.41 35.90
N ALA A 5 -11.35 -32.89 35.19
CA ALA A 5 -11.38 -32.88 33.72
C ALA A 5 -11.61 -31.46 33.12
N ARG A 6 -12.35 -30.60 33.84
CA ARG A 6 -12.63 -29.22 33.38
C ARG A 6 -11.45 -28.24 33.51
N ARG A 7 -10.42 -28.56 34.31
CA ARG A 7 -9.23 -27.70 34.47
C ARG A 7 -8.12 -27.97 33.45
N ARG A 8 -8.11 -29.12 32.77
CA ARG A 8 -7.09 -29.44 31.75
C ARG A 8 -7.42 -28.87 30.38
N ALA A 9 -8.68 -28.62 30.05
CA ALA A 9 -9.10 -28.04 28.78
C ALA A 9 -8.83 -26.52 28.66
N ARG A 10 -8.50 -25.82 29.76
CA ARG A 10 -8.26 -24.37 29.77
C ARG A 10 -6.79 -23.95 29.57
N LYS A 11 -5.84 -24.87 29.43
CA LYS A 11 -4.40 -24.54 29.41
C LYS A 11 -3.73 -24.58 28.03
N HIS A 12 -4.45 -24.82 26.92
CA HIS A 12 -3.85 -24.89 25.59
C HIS A 12 -4.45 -23.96 24.53
N LEU A 13 -5.01 -22.82 24.92
CA LEU A 13 -5.52 -21.82 23.99
C LEU A 13 -5.04 -20.42 24.37
N TYR A 14 -3.70 -20.27 24.52
CA TYR A 14 -3.05 -18.97 24.48
C TYR A 14 -2.26 -18.92 23.16
N VAL A 15 -2.92 -18.53 22.09
CA VAL A 15 -2.29 -18.02 20.88
C VAL A 15 -2.23 -16.53 21.05
N GLU A 16 -1.01 -15.99 20.98
CA GLU A 16 -0.73 -14.56 21.05
C GLU A 16 -1.63 -13.78 20.06
N LYS A 17 -2.20 -12.70 20.53
CA LYS A 17 -3.16 -11.86 19.80
C LYS A 17 -2.45 -11.07 18.71
N PRO A 18 -2.91 -11.12 17.45
CA PRO A 18 -2.79 -9.96 16.58
C PRO A 18 -3.83 -8.93 17.02
N HIS A 19 -3.39 -7.70 17.22
CA HIS A 19 -4.24 -6.56 17.55
C HIS A 19 -5.12 -6.20 16.34
N LEU A 20 -6.30 -6.80 16.27
CA LEU A 20 -7.37 -6.37 15.38
C LEU A 20 -8.67 -6.42 16.20
N LEU A 21 -9.31 -5.27 16.33
CA LEU A 21 -10.64 -5.08 16.91
C LEU A 21 -11.67 -5.83 16.02
N PHE A 22 -11.90 -7.09 16.33
CA PHE A 22 -13.00 -7.85 15.73
C PHE A 22 -14.31 -7.40 16.37
N SER A 23 -15.29 -7.12 15.52
CA SER A 23 -16.66 -6.88 15.97
C SER A 23 -17.19 -8.09 16.77
N ASN A 24 -18.10 -7.85 17.71
CA ASN A 24 -18.72 -8.89 18.54
C ASN A 24 -19.32 -10.06 17.71
N GLU A 25 -19.67 -9.81 16.46
CA GLU A 25 -20.24 -10.77 15.53
C GLU A 25 -19.23 -11.79 14.99
N LEU A 26 -17.98 -11.37 14.75
CA LEU A 26 -16.91 -12.28 14.34
C LEU A 26 -16.46 -13.19 15.49
N ASN A 27 -16.42 -12.66 16.72
CA ASN A 27 -16.17 -13.46 17.91
C ASN A 27 -17.27 -14.50 18.17
N TYR A 28 -18.51 -14.17 17.79
CA TYR A 28 -19.63 -15.09 17.88
C TYR A 28 -19.53 -16.22 16.85
N ALA A 29 -19.19 -15.90 15.60
CA ALA A 29 -18.95 -16.88 14.53
C ALA A 29 -17.80 -17.86 14.88
N PHE A 30 -16.70 -17.36 15.47
CA PHE A 30 -15.57 -18.19 15.91
C PHE A 30 -15.93 -19.17 17.02
N ARG A 31 -16.78 -18.76 17.98
CA ARG A 31 -17.26 -19.65 19.05
C ARG A 31 -18.17 -20.77 18.53
N VAL A 32 -18.94 -20.50 17.49
CA VAL A 32 -19.88 -21.47 16.93
C VAL A 32 -19.19 -22.53 16.08
N THR A 33 -18.17 -22.14 15.29
CA THR A 33 -17.36 -23.13 14.52
C THR A 33 -16.55 -24.07 15.41
N SER A 34 -16.15 -23.61 16.61
CA SER A 34 -15.47 -24.46 17.60
C SER A 34 -16.41 -25.48 18.29
N LEU A 35 -17.70 -25.26 18.23
CA LEU A 35 -18.72 -26.14 18.82
C LEU A 35 -19.21 -27.24 17.87
N HIS A 36 -18.87 -27.19 16.58
CA HIS A 36 -19.24 -28.22 15.59
C HIS A 36 -18.58 -29.57 15.79
N LEU A 37 -17.79 -29.73 16.83
CA LEU A 37 -17.18 -31.03 17.23
C LEU A 37 -18.03 -31.83 18.24
N PHE A 38 -19.22 -31.35 18.62
CA PHE A 38 -20.11 -32.05 19.58
C PHE A 38 -21.57 -31.95 19.17
N GLU A 39 -22.14 -33.09 18.82
CA GLU A 39 -23.54 -33.57 18.74
C GLU A 39 -24.73 -32.63 18.49
N GLU A 40 -25.55 -33.04 17.52
CA GLU A 40 -26.81 -32.46 17.02
C GLU A 40 -27.90 -32.26 18.09
N SER A 41 -28.28 -31.00 18.30
CA SER A 41 -29.56 -30.68 18.97
C SER A 41 -30.34 -29.62 18.19
N ARG A 42 -31.67 -29.60 18.34
CA ARG A 42 -32.58 -28.63 17.68
C ARG A 42 -32.24 -27.16 17.97
N ARG A 43 -31.52 -26.87 19.04
CA ARG A 43 -31.03 -25.54 19.38
C ARG A 43 -29.88 -25.07 18.45
N GLU A 44 -29.08 -25.99 17.95
CA GLU A 44 -27.95 -25.69 17.01
C GLU A 44 -28.49 -25.30 15.63
N GLN A 45 -29.59 -25.90 15.17
CA GLN A 45 -30.19 -25.53 13.89
C GLN A 45 -30.79 -24.11 13.91
N ALA A 46 -31.34 -23.66 15.03
CA ALA A 46 -31.85 -22.30 15.20
C ALA A 46 -30.69 -21.29 15.26
N MET A 47 -29.57 -21.66 15.87
CA MET A 47 -28.35 -20.85 15.97
C MET A 47 -27.65 -20.74 14.62
N LEU A 48 -27.56 -21.83 13.84
CA LEU A 48 -27.05 -21.82 12.47
C LEU A 48 -27.89 -20.97 11.50
N ARG A 49 -29.25 -20.93 11.70
CA ARG A 49 -30.10 -20.02 10.92
C ARG A 49 -29.86 -18.56 11.27
N ARG A 50 -29.66 -18.20 12.54
CA ARG A 50 -29.29 -16.84 12.97
C ARG A 50 -27.90 -16.44 12.47
N MET A 51 -26.95 -17.36 12.49
CA MET A 51 -25.60 -17.16 11.97
C MET A 51 -25.59 -16.94 10.45
N LYS A 52 -26.36 -17.73 9.68
CA LYS A 52 -26.53 -17.51 8.23
C LYS A 52 -27.14 -16.16 7.89
N LEU A 53 -28.01 -15.60 8.75
CA LEU A 53 -28.55 -14.25 8.60
C LEU A 53 -27.50 -13.17 8.95
N SER A 54 -26.67 -13.38 9.98
CA SER A 54 -25.61 -12.44 10.39
C SER A 54 -24.49 -12.37 9.36
N ILE A 55 -24.07 -13.52 8.82
CA ILE A 55 -23.05 -13.60 7.73
C ILE A 55 -23.53 -12.89 6.45
N ARG A 56 -24.83 -12.83 6.23
CA ARG A 56 -25.41 -12.15 5.07
C ARG A 56 -25.21 -10.63 5.09
N ASN A 57 -24.95 -10.05 6.27
CA ASN A 57 -24.75 -8.61 6.49
C ASN A 57 -23.28 -8.20 6.67
N LEU A 58 -22.35 -9.17 6.70
CA LEU A 58 -20.92 -8.88 6.75
C LEU A 58 -20.41 -8.44 5.36
N LYS A 59 -19.53 -7.44 5.33
CA LYS A 59 -18.86 -7.04 4.09
C LYS A 59 -18.07 -8.23 3.52
N GLU A 60 -18.12 -8.43 2.20
CA GLU A 60 -17.52 -9.58 1.49
C GLU A 60 -16.06 -9.85 1.87
N SER A 61 -15.27 -8.83 2.15
CA SER A 61 -13.87 -8.93 2.56
C SER A 61 -13.65 -9.68 3.89
N ALA A 62 -14.55 -9.53 4.86
CA ALA A 62 -14.43 -10.21 6.16
C ALA A 62 -14.77 -11.71 6.06
N ILE A 63 -15.70 -12.05 5.16
CA ILE A 63 -16.05 -13.46 4.85
C ILE A 63 -14.87 -14.14 4.13
N LEU A 64 -14.21 -13.46 3.22
CA LEU A 64 -13.06 -13.96 2.48
C LEU A 64 -11.88 -14.27 3.41
N TYR A 65 -11.56 -13.37 4.34
CA TYR A 65 -10.49 -13.59 5.33
C TYR A 65 -10.78 -14.79 6.27
N PHE A 66 -12.04 -15.00 6.64
CA PHE A 66 -12.44 -16.11 7.50
C PHE A 66 -12.35 -17.45 6.77
N LEU A 67 -12.71 -17.49 5.48
CA LEU A 67 -12.67 -18.70 4.66
C LEU A 67 -11.24 -19.11 4.32
N ASP A 68 -10.31 -18.17 4.15
CA ASP A 68 -8.88 -18.43 3.90
C ASP A 68 -8.22 -19.16 5.07
N ASN A 69 -8.52 -18.76 6.31
CA ASN A 69 -7.99 -19.43 7.51
C ASN A 69 -8.58 -20.82 7.75
N LEU A 70 -9.77 -21.11 7.23
CA LEU A 70 -10.41 -22.43 7.29
C LEU A 70 -9.89 -23.37 6.18
N CYS A 71 -9.66 -22.87 4.98
CA CYS A 71 -9.15 -23.65 3.84
C CYS A 71 -7.74 -24.20 4.06
N TYR A 72 -6.92 -23.58 4.90
CA TYR A 72 -5.56 -24.03 5.17
C TYR A 72 -5.48 -25.34 6.00
N LYS A 73 -6.55 -25.72 6.68
CA LYS A 73 -6.52 -26.92 7.58
C LYS A 73 -7.21 -28.17 7.06
N ASP A 74 -8.13 -28.09 6.08
CA ASP A 74 -8.77 -29.32 5.58
C ASP A 74 -9.40 -29.17 4.18
N SER A 75 -8.62 -29.47 3.15
CA SER A 75 -9.01 -29.28 1.74
C SER A 75 -10.11 -30.24 1.22
N ARG A 76 -10.59 -31.18 2.03
CA ARG A 76 -11.59 -32.19 1.63
C ARG A 76 -13.05 -31.82 1.92
N PHE A 77 -13.29 -30.97 2.92
CA PHE A 77 -14.65 -30.69 3.40
C PHE A 77 -15.37 -29.55 2.66
N ILE A 78 -14.67 -28.72 1.90
CA ILE A 78 -15.19 -27.47 1.33
C ILE A 78 -15.75 -27.65 -0.08
N LYS A 79 -15.37 -28.71 -0.79
CA LYS A 79 -15.80 -28.92 -2.19
C LYS A 79 -17.30 -29.11 -2.39
N ASP A 80 -18.01 -29.63 -1.38
CA ASP A 80 -19.43 -29.99 -1.51
C ASP A 80 -20.42 -28.97 -0.96
N SER A 81 -19.99 -27.94 -0.22
CA SER A 81 -20.88 -27.03 0.50
C SER A 81 -21.03 -25.64 -0.10
N MET A 82 -20.30 -25.27 -1.14
CA MET A 82 -20.31 -23.92 -1.72
C MET A 82 -20.96 -23.81 -3.08
N ILE A 83 -22.27 -24.14 -3.16
CA ILE A 83 -23.13 -23.65 -4.23
C ILE A 83 -23.94 -22.47 -3.71
N ILE A 84 -23.36 -21.25 -3.71
CA ILE A 84 -24.11 -20.02 -3.48
C ILE A 84 -24.56 -19.47 -4.83
N LYS A 85 -25.87 -19.61 -5.14
CA LYS A 85 -26.55 -18.98 -6.28
C LYS A 85 -25.94 -19.27 -7.67
N GLY A 86 -25.77 -20.53 -8.05
CA GLY A 86 -25.62 -20.91 -9.48
C GLY A 86 -24.39 -20.40 -10.22
N ARG A 87 -23.42 -19.75 -9.55
CA ARG A 87 -22.12 -19.37 -10.13
C ARG A 87 -21.04 -20.29 -9.60
N ARG A 88 -20.33 -20.93 -10.50
CA ARG A 88 -19.22 -21.84 -10.17
C ARG A 88 -18.12 -21.10 -9.40
N CYS A 89 -17.57 -21.76 -8.38
CA CYS A 89 -16.43 -21.36 -7.55
C CYS A 89 -15.10 -21.09 -8.35
N VAL A 90 -15.17 -21.00 -9.66
CA VAL A 90 -14.00 -20.82 -10.54
C VAL A 90 -13.36 -19.42 -10.36
N THR A 91 -14.17 -18.39 -10.14
CA THR A 91 -13.67 -17.00 -9.97
C THR A 91 -12.90 -16.87 -8.66
N TYR A 92 -13.43 -17.41 -7.57
CA TYR A 92 -12.79 -17.35 -6.23
C TYR A 92 -11.43 -18.04 -6.20
N CYS A 93 -11.32 -19.24 -6.78
CA CYS A 93 -10.03 -19.94 -6.87
C CYS A 93 -9.01 -19.23 -7.77
N SER A 94 -9.50 -18.47 -8.76
CA SER A 94 -8.66 -17.66 -9.64
C SER A 94 -8.06 -16.46 -8.90
N ASP A 95 -8.87 -15.76 -8.11
CA ASP A 95 -8.44 -14.57 -7.38
C ASP A 95 -7.43 -14.91 -6.29
N LEU A 96 -7.66 -15.97 -5.51
CA LEU A 96 -6.68 -16.48 -4.53
C LEU A 96 -5.36 -16.91 -5.18
N THR A 97 -5.42 -17.50 -6.38
CA THR A 97 -4.21 -17.87 -7.12
C THR A 97 -3.45 -16.62 -7.57
N ARG A 98 -4.16 -15.59 -8.03
CA ARG A 98 -3.59 -14.32 -8.44
C ARG A 98 -2.88 -13.61 -7.28
N GLU A 99 -3.52 -13.51 -6.12
CA GLU A 99 -2.95 -12.91 -4.90
C GLU A 99 -1.69 -13.64 -4.45
N ARG A 100 -1.71 -14.97 -4.42
CA ARG A 100 -0.53 -15.78 -4.07
C ARG A 100 0.63 -15.58 -5.05
N ILE A 101 0.35 -15.44 -6.35
CA ILE A 101 1.37 -15.11 -7.35
C ILE A 101 1.96 -13.72 -7.07
N LEU A 102 1.13 -12.72 -6.73
CA LEU A 102 1.58 -11.36 -6.42
C LEU A 102 2.48 -11.35 -5.18
N GLU A 103 2.13 -12.07 -4.11
CA GLU A 103 2.95 -12.18 -2.89
C GLU A 103 4.32 -12.82 -3.16
N CYS A 104 4.34 -13.93 -3.91
CA CYS A 104 5.59 -14.58 -4.29
C CYS A 104 6.42 -13.71 -5.24
N ALA A 105 5.77 -12.97 -6.14
CA ALA A 105 6.43 -12.05 -7.05
C ALA A 105 7.04 -10.86 -6.31
N LYS A 106 6.32 -10.28 -5.35
CA LYS A 106 6.82 -9.20 -4.49
C LYS A 106 8.11 -9.63 -3.77
N THR A 107 8.10 -10.81 -3.16
CA THR A 107 9.28 -11.37 -2.48
C THR A 107 10.46 -11.58 -3.44
N GLU A 108 10.23 -12.15 -4.62
CA GLU A 108 11.27 -12.39 -5.63
C GLU A 108 11.86 -11.07 -6.17
N PHE A 109 11.00 -10.08 -6.49
CA PHE A 109 11.45 -8.79 -6.99
C PHE A 109 12.20 -7.97 -5.93
N LEU A 110 11.75 -7.98 -4.67
CA LEU A 110 12.48 -7.32 -3.57
C LEU A 110 13.86 -7.94 -3.35
N ALA A 111 13.97 -9.27 -3.47
CA ALA A 111 15.24 -9.97 -3.25
C ALA A 111 16.24 -9.80 -4.40
N LYS A 112 15.79 -9.72 -5.66
CA LYS A 112 16.68 -9.80 -6.85
C LYS A 112 16.59 -8.61 -7.78
N GLY A 113 15.64 -7.72 -7.58
CA GLY A 113 15.28 -6.68 -8.54
C GLY A 113 14.53 -7.26 -9.76
N TYR A 114 13.88 -6.38 -10.50
CA TYR A 114 13.11 -6.77 -11.69
C TYR A 114 13.98 -7.53 -12.70
N ARG A 115 15.18 -7.02 -13.03
CA ARG A 115 16.04 -7.56 -14.09
C ARG A 115 16.40 -9.04 -13.85
N ALA A 116 16.82 -9.40 -12.63
CA ALA A 116 17.28 -10.73 -12.27
C ALA A 116 16.18 -11.71 -11.82
N ALA A 117 15.01 -11.21 -11.45
CA ALA A 117 13.88 -12.02 -11.02
C ALA A 117 13.37 -12.93 -12.16
N GLN A 118 12.99 -14.17 -11.81
CA GLN A 118 12.56 -15.18 -12.77
C GLN A 118 11.13 -15.65 -12.50
N LEU A 119 10.28 -15.64 -13.54
CA LEU A 119 8.90 -16.16 -13.44
C LEU A 119 8.85 -17.63 -13.01
N LYS A 120 9.87 -18.41 -13.33
CA LYS A 120 9.97 -19.82 -12.90
C LYS A 120 10.12 -19.93 -11.38
N SER A 121 10.91 -19.06 -10.75
CA SER A 121 11.08 -19.01 -9.29
C SER A 121 9.76 -18.61 -8.62
N ILE A 122 9.09 -17.58 -9.15
CA ILE A 122 7.80 -17.12 -8.68
C ILE A 122 6.75 -18.23 -8.78
N ALA A 123 6.66 -18.92 -9.92
CA ALA A 123 5.73 -20.02 -10.13
C ALA A 123 5.97 -21.17 -9.13
N SER A 124 7.23 -21.52 -8.90
CA SER A 124 7.60 -22.56 -7.93
C SER A 124 7.21 -22.17 -6.50
N ALA A 125 7.50 -20.94 -6.09
CA ALA A 125 7.14 -20.42 -4.76
C ALA A 125 5.62 -20.36 -4.57
N ALA A 126 4.89 -19.92 -5.60
CA ALA A 126 3.43 -19.86 -5.60
C ALA A 126 2.75 -21.24 -5.80
N GLN A 127 3.52 -22.33 -5.95
CA GLN A 127 3.02 -23.68 -6.22
C GLN A 127 2.08 -23.74 -7.45
N VAL A 128 2.44 -23.04 -8.51
CA VAL A 128 1.73 -23.03 -9.78
C VAL A 128 2.69 -23.30 -10.95
N THR A 129 2.15 -23.49 -12.14
CA THR A 129 2.96 -23.53 -13.36
C THR A 129 3.22 -22.11 -13.89
N THR A 130 4.30 -21.93 -14.65
CA THR A 130 4.55 -20.66 -15.35
C THR A 130 3.39 -20.28 -16.28
N GLY A 131 2.76 -21.28 -16.94
CA GLY A 131 1.54 -21.06 -17.73
C GLY A 131 0.35 -20.58 -16.92
N ALA A 132 0.29 -20.85 -15.61
CA ALA A 132 -0.73 -20.28 -14.74
C ALA A 132 -0.48 -18.79 -14.48
N ILE A 133 0.77 -18.34 -14.36
CA ILE A 133 1.11 -16.91 -14.27
C ILE A 133 0.63 -16.17 -15.52
N TYR A 134 0.91 -16.70 -16.71
CA TYR A 134 0.50 -16.07 -17.98
C TYR A 134 -1.04 -16.02 -18.22
N ARG A 135 -1.82 -16.76 -17.43
CA ARG A 135 -3.29 -16.60 -17.43
C ARG A 135 -3.78 -15.39 -16.66
N HIS A 136 -2.99 -14.90 -15.70
CA HIS A 136 -3.34 -13.76 -14.85
C HIS A 136 -2.62 -12.47 -15.24
N PHE A 137 -1.42 -12.59 -15.80
CA PHE A 137 -0.54 -11.48 -16.15
C PHE A 137 0.02 -11.70 -17.55
N LYS A 138 0.01 -10.65 -18.36
CA LYS A 138 0.47 -10.68 -19.74
C LYS A 138 1.94 -11.11 -19.85
N ASP A 139 2.78 -10.56 -19.00
CA ASP A 139 4.21 -10.80 -18.94
C ASP A 139 4.78 -10.44 -17.56
N LYS A 140 6.11 -10.52 -17.40
CA LYS A 140 6.81 -10.15 -16.17
C LYS A 140 6.63 -8.66 -15.83
N ASN A 141 6.54 -7.79 -16.83
CA ASN A 141 6.36 -6.37 -16.64
C ASN A 141 4.96 -6.04 -16.12
N ASP A 142 3.93 -6.67 -16.68
CA ASP A 142 2.55 -6.52 -16.20
C ASP A 142 2.40 -6.99 -14.74
N LEU A 143 3.06 -8.12 -14.39
CA LEU A 143 3.10 -8.60 -13.00
C LEU A 143 3.79 -7.59 -12.07
N PHE A 144 4.91 -7.01 -12.48
CA PHE A 144 5.64 -6.00 -11.70
C PHE A 144 4.82 -4.72 -11.55
N LEU A 145 4.29 -4.19 -12.65
CA LEU A 145 3.46 -2.98 -12.65
C LEU A 145 2.22 -3.12 -11.78
N THR A 146 1.62 -4.32 -11.73
CA THR A 146 0.49 -4.58 -10.85
C THR A 146 0.85 -4.38 -9.38
N LEU A 147 2.06 -4.75 -8.96
CA LEU A 147 2.53 -4.57 -7.57
C LEU A 147 2.73 -3.11 -7.19
N VAL A 148 3.21 -2.29 -8.11
CA VAL A 148 3.54 -0.89 -7.83
C VAL A 148 2.45 0.10 -8.27
N LYS A 149 1.35 -0.40 -8.84
CA LYS A 149 0.29 0.40 -9.46
C LYS A 149 -0.28 1.43 -8.48
N GLU A 150 -0.70 0.98 -7.30
CA GLU A 150 -1.39 1.81 -6.32
C GLU A 150 -0.50 2.99 -5.89
N VAL A 151 0.75 2.71 -5.50
CA VAL A 151 1.67 3.76 -5.04
C VAL A 151 2.09 4.70 -6.16
N SER A 152 2.22 4.22 -7.39
CA SER A 152 2.55 5.08 -8.53
C SER A 152 1.37 5.99 -8.91
N GLU A 153 0.15 5.45 -8.97
CA GLU A 153 -1.06 6.22 -9.24
C GLU A 153 -1.35 7.24 -8.14
N PHE A 154 -1.18 6.86 -6.86
CA PHE A 154 -1.32 7.77 -5.73
C PHE A 154 -0.34 8.93 -5.81
N THR A 155 0.95 8.66 -6.09
CA THR A 155 1.98 9.70 -6.20
C THR A 155 1.65 10.68 -7.32
N VAL A 156 1.26 10.19 -8.51
CA VAL A 156 0.86 11.02 -9.64
C VAL A 156 -0.37 11.87 -9.29
N ALA A 157 -1.42 11.25 -8.75
CA ALA A 157 -2.65 11.96 -8.39
C ALA A 157 -2.44 13.01 -7.30
N ARG A 158 -1.47 12.78 -6.40
CA ARG A 158 -1.09 13.78 -5.40
C ARG A 158 -0.45 15.00 -6.05
N LEU A 159 0.52 14.80 -6.94
CA LEU A 159 1.14 15.90 -7.69
C LEU A 159 0.10 16.71 -8.46
N ASP A 160 -0.83 16.04 -9.15
CA ASP A 160 -1.86 16.72 -9.94
C ASP A 160 -2.82 17.59 -9.07
N ARG A 161 -3.02 17.25 -7.78
CA ARG A 161 -3.80 18.05 -6.83
C ARG A 161 -3.06 19.27 -6.29
N ASP A 162 -1.76 19.09 -6.05
CA ASP A 162 -0.92 20.12 -5.42
C ASP A 162 -0.51 21.21 -6.43
N GLY A 163 -0.87 21.06 -7.71
CA GLY A 163 -0.72 22.07 -8.76
C GLY A 163 -1.58 23.32 -8.44
N CYS A 164 -0.93 24.48 -8.29
CA CYS A 164 -1.61 25.73 -7.96
C CYS A 164 -1.99 26.51 -9.22
N ASP A 165 -3.23 27.04 -9.25
CA ASP A 165 -3.60 28.14 -10.12
C ASP A 165 -3.08 29.49 -9.55
N ALA A 166 -3.16 30.58 -10.32
CA ALA A 166 -2.67 31.89 -9.91
C ALA A 166 -3.30 32.42 -8.60
N ALA A 167 -4.54 32.03 -8.28
CA ALA A 167 -5.18 32.40 -7.01
C ALA A 167 -4.67 31.56 -5.84
N GLY A 168 -4.35 30.31 -6.10
CA GLY A 168 -3.70 29.40 -5.13
C GLY A 168 -2.29 29.83 -4.77
N ILE A 169 -1.54 30.43 -5.72
CA ILE A 169 -0.18 30.93 -5.50
C ILE A 169 -0.16 32.03 -4.43
N GLN A 170 -1.02 33.05 -4.55
CA GLN A 170 -1.09 34.13 -3.55
C GLN A 170 -1.46 33.58 -2.17
N LYS A 171 -2.44 32.68 -2.12
CA LYS A 171 -2.85 32.03 -0.88
C LYS A 171 -1.73 31.17 -0.29
N ALA A 172 -0.98 30.46 -1.13
CA ALA A 172 0.18 29.66 -0.70
C ALA A 172 1.25 30.56 -0.07
N LEU A 173 1.60 31.68 -0.72
CA LEU A 173 2.59 32.63 -0.19
C LEU A 173 2.12 33.34 1.08
N ASP A 174 0.81 33.60 1.22
CA ASP A 174 0.25 34.22 2.42
C ASP A 174 0.18 33.28 3.62
N SER A 175 0.04 32.00 3.38
CA SER A 175 -0.07 30.93 4.39
C SER A 175 1.20 30.07 4.48
N ASP A 176 2.23 30.35 3.66
CA ASP A 176 3.41 29.50 3.55
C ASP A 176 4.26 29.59 4.82
N SER A 177 4.35 28.45 5.49
CA SER A 177 5.28 28.24 6.59
C SER A 177 6.01 26.92 6.41
N VAL A 178 7.24 26.86 6.91
CA VAL A 178 8.02 25.61 6.93
C VAL A 178 7.24 24.49 7.60
N GLU A 179 6.48 24.79 8.65
CA GLU A 179 5.69 23.84 9.40
C GLU A 179 4.55 23.25 8.56
N GLN A 180 3.86 24.07 7.75
CA GLN A 180 2.80 23.59 6.85
C GLN A 180 3.38 22.71 5.74
N THR A 181 4.46 23.17 5.10
CA THR A 181 5.16 22.37 4.09
C THR A 181 5.64 21.05 4.67
N TYR A 182 6.22 21.08 5.88
CA TYR A 182 6.62 19.86 6.58
C TYR A 182 5.44 18.93 6.84
N ALA A 183 4.31 19.43 7.33
CA ALA A 183 3.13 18.61 7.57
C ALA A 183 2.62 17.94 6.26
N GLN A 184 2.56 18.70 5.17
CA GLN A 184 2.13 18.16 3.86
C GLN A 184 3.09 17.06 3.35
N VAL A 185 4.39 17.25 3.52
CA VAL A 185 5.38 16.25 3.12
C VAL A 185 5.29 15.03 4.02
N MET A 186 5.07 15.21 5.33
CA MET A 186 4.93 14.10 6.27
C MET A 186 3.72 13.22 5.95
N ASP A 187 2.58 13.77 5.51
CA ASP A 187 1.44 12.97 5.04
C ASP A 187 1.83 12.02 3.90
N TYR A 188 2.75 12.43 3.02
CA TYR A 188 3.26 11.58 1.97
C TYR A 188 4.28 10.55 2.48
N ILE A 189 5.15 10.96 3.40
CA ILE A 189 6.10 10.05 4.05
C ILE A 189 5.37 8.95 4.82
N ASP A 190 4.30 9.28 5.56
CA ASP A 190 3.48 8.31 6.26
C ASP A 190 2.93 7.26 5.29
N TYR A 191 2.36 7.69 4.18
CA TYR A 191 1.91 6.79 3.12
C TYR A 191 3.05 5.94 2.53
N MET A 192 4.24 6.52 2.31
CA MET A 192 5.40 5.77 1.81
C MET A 192 5.83 4.69 2.80
N TYR A 193 5.73 4.93 4.11
CA TYR A 193 6.09 3.93 5.12
C TYR A 193 5.00 2.87 5.31
N GLU A 194 3.75 3.21 5.14
CA GLU A 194 2.63 2.23 5.11
C GLU A 194 2.76 1.27 3.92
N HIS A 195 3.29 1.75 2.77
CA HIS A 195 3.49 1.00 1.53
C HIS A 195 4.99 0.79 1.20
N CYS A 196 5.80 0.57 2.23
CA CYS A 196 7.25 0.59 2.13
C CYS A 196 7.81 -0.40 1.09
N ASP A 197 7.26 -1.60 1.01
CA ASP A 197 7.72 -2.62 0.07
C ASP A 197 7.40 -2.26 -1.38
N GLU A 198 6.24 -1.70 -1.66
CA GLU A 198 5.84 -1.22 -2.99
C GLU A 198 6.72 -0.06 -3.44
N PHE A 199 7.03 0.88 -2.54
CA PHE A 199 7.99 1.95 -2.83
C PHE A 199 9.43 1.43 -3.00
N ARG A 200 9.86 0.42 -2.23
CA ARG A 200 11.16 -0.25 -2.47
C ARG A 200 11.22 -0.89 -3.85
N LEU A 201 10.16 -1.58 -4.27
CA LEU A 201 10.07 -2.12 -5.61
C LEU A 201 10.24 -1.02 -6.66
N LEU A 202 9.52 0.07 -6.52
CA LEU A 202 9.48 1.17 -7.48
C LEU A 202 10.82 1.93 -7.55
N LEU A 203 11.44 2.21 -6.39
CA LEU A 203 12.63 3.07 -6.30
C LEU A 203 13.96 2.31 -6.41
N LYS A 204 14.01 1.02 -5.99
CA LYS A 204 15.25 0.22 -5.95
C LYS A 204 15.27 -0.93 -6.94
N CYS A 205 14.12 -1.49 -7.26
CA CYS A 205 14.02 -2.77 -7.95
C CYS A 205 13.48 -2.67 -9.38
N ALA A 206 13.11 -1.48 -9.86
CA ALA A 206 12.41 -1.29 -11.13
C ALA A 206 13.30 -1.37 -12.38
N GLN A 207 14.63 -1.40 -12.24
CA GLN A 207 15.57 -1.38 -13.36
C GLN A 207 15.29 -2.47 -14.40
N GLY A 208 15.08 -2.08 -15.65
CA GLY A 208 14.73 -2.94 -16.79
C GLY A 208 13.23 -3.17 -16.95
N SER A 209 12.37 -2.61 -16.07
CA SER A 209 10.91 -2.55 -16.24
C SER A 209 10.49 -1.24 -16.91
N SER A 210 9.23 -1.12 -17.30
CA SER A 210 8.68 0.16 -17.79
C SER A 210 8.44 1.20 -16.69
N ALA A 211 8.74 0.89 -15.44
CA ALA A 211 8.70 1.81 -14.31
C ALA A 211 10.09 2.30 -13.88
N GLU A 212 11.17 1.96 -14.61
CA GLU A 212 12.55 2.33 -14.22
C GLU A 212 12.77 3.83 -14.13
N ASP A 213 12.11 4.60 -14.98
CA ASP A 213 12.23 6.06 -15.04
C ASP A 213 11.19 6.79 -14.18
N PHE A 214 10.53 6.09 -13.24
CA PHE A 214 9.47 6.67 -12.42
C PHE A 214 9.91 7.94 -11.68
N THR A 215 11.08 7.91 -11.02
CA THR A 215 11.59 9.07 -10.27
C THR A 215 11.87 10.25 -11.18
N GLU A 216 12.39 10.01 -12.39
CA GLU A 216 12.62 11.05 -13.39
C GLU A 216 11.30 11.67 -13.84
N THR A 217 10.33 10.84 -14.22
CA THR A 217 8.98 11.30 -14.63
C THR A 217 8.31 12.17 -13.57
N ILE A 218 8.42 11.78 -12.28
CA ILE A 218 7.89 12.57 -11.17
C ILE A 218 8.64 13.89 -11.01
N SER A 219 9.99 13.88 -11.16
CA SER A 219 10.83 15.07 -11.05
C SER A 219 10.53 16.09 -12.17
N GLU A 220 10.37 15.63 -13.41
CA GLU A 220 9.99 16.47 -14.55
C GLU A 220 8.61 17.12 -14.32
N ARG A 221 7.63 16.33 -13.90
CA ARG A 221 6.27 16.82 -13.63
C ARG A 221 6.26 17.86 -12.51
N TYR A 222 6.96 17.61 -11.42
CA TYR A 222 7.04 18.54 -10.30
C TYR A 222 7.84 19.81 -10.66
N ALA A 223 8.91 19.68 -11.47
CA ALA A 223 9.65 20.84 -11.99
C ALA A 223 8.78 21.75 -12.88
N ALA A 224 7.94 21.15 -13.74
CA ALA A 224 6.99 21.93 -14.55
C ALA A 224 5.96 22.70 -13.70
N GLN A 225 5.46 22.10 -12.61
CA GLN A 225 4.57 22.78 -11.65
C GLN A 225 5.29 23.92 -10.92
N ASN A 226 6.54 23.67 -10.46
CA ASN A 226 7.35 24.71 -9.83
C ASN A 226 7.63 25.87 -10.78
N MET A 227 7.89 25.61 -12.09
CA MET A 227 8.07 26.66 -13.09
C MET A 227 6.82 27.52 -13.24
N ALA A 228 5.64 26.89 -13.35
CA ALA A 228 4.38 27.63 -13.45
C ALA A 228 4.15 28.56 -12.23
N PHE A 229 4.47 28.07 -11.03
CA PHE A 229 4.43 28.87 -9.80
C PHE A 229 5.45 30.03 -9.85
N ILE A 230 6.69 29.76 -10.23
CA ILE A 230 7.78 30.74 -10.32
C ILE A 230 7.44 31.84 -11.34
N ASP A 231 6.91 31.45 -12.52
CA ASP A 231 6.53 32.39 -13.56
C ASP A 231 5.44 33.36 -13.06
N ALA A 232 4.41 32.85 -12.41
CA ALA A 232 3.35 33.69 -11.84
C ALA A 232 3.86 34.57 -10.69
N ALA A 233 4.75 34.07 -9.84
CA ALA A 233 5.35 34.88 -8.76
C ALA A 233 6.25 36.00 -9.32
N TYR A 234 6.97 35.76 -10.39
CA TYR A 234 7.82 36.74 -11.06
C TYR A 234 6.96 37.80 -11.80
N GLU A 235 5.93 37.41 -12.55
CA GLU A 235 5.03 38.29 -13.27
C GLU A 235 4.24 39.24 -12.34
N THR A 236 3.89 38.74 -11.16
CA THR A 236 3.21 39.56 -10.13
C THR A 236 4.16 40.45 -9.32
N GLY A 237 5.47 40.36 -9.53
CA GLY A 237 6.49 41.10 -8.81
C GLY A 237 6.74 40.60 -7.37
N LEU A 238 6.22 39.43 -7.01
CA LEU A 238 6.49 38.80 -5.72
C LEU A 238 7.91 38.23 -5.68
N ALA A 239 8.35 37.56 -6.78
CA ALA A 239 9.73 37.12 -6.95
C ALA A 239 10.54 38.18 -7.70
N SER A 240 11.75 38.48 -7.20
CA SER A 240 12.68 39.41 -7.86
C SER A 240 13.62 38.71 -8.85
N HIS A 241 13.69 37.39 -8.81
CA HIS A 241 14.52 36.57 -9.69
C HIS A 241 13.72 35.38 -10.23
N ARG A 242 13.95 35.07 -11.51
CA ARG A 242 13.39 33.93 -12.22
C ARG A 242 14.52 32.99 -12.65
N PRO A 243 14.72 31.86 -11.95
CA PRO A 243 15.72 30.86 -12.36
C PRO A 243 15.33 30.21 -13.71
N SER A 244 16.34 29.62 -14.38
CA SER A 244 16.12 28.90 -15.63
C SER A 244 15.40 27.56 -15.37
N GLU A 245 14.71 27.03 -16.40
CA GLU A 245 14.08 25.72 -16.34
C GLU A 245 15.04 24.61 -15.91
N THR A 246 16.31 24.67 -16.38
CA THR A 246 17.36 23.71 -16.01
C THR A 246 17.68 23.79 -14.52
N GLU A 247 17.79 24.98 -13.93
CA GLU A 247 18.04 25.15 -12.49
C GLU A 247 16.87 24.60 -11.68
N VAL A 248 15.64 24.93 -12.08
CA VAL A 248 14.43 24.42 -11.40
C VAL A 248 14.37 22.89 -11.49
N HIS A 249 14.63 22.32 -12.66
CA HIS A 249 14.64 20.87 -12.82
C HIS A 249 15.70 20.20 -11.92
N MET A 250 16.93 20.69 -11.92
CA MET A 250 18.01 20.12 -11.10
C MET A 250 17.72 20.19 -9.60
N LEU A 251 17.22 21.32 -9.13
CA LEU A 251 16.90 21.52 -7.72
C LEU A 251 15.72 20.65 -7.28
N THR A 252 14.68 20.58 -8.12
CA THR A 252 13.51 19.72 -7.89
C THR A 252 13.88 18.24 -7.86
N ARG A 253 14.70 17.79 -8.81
CA ARG A 253 15.21 16.41 -8.84
C ARG A 253 16.01 16.08 -7.58
N GLY A 254 16.88 17.00 -7.15
CA GLY A 254 17.63 16.85 -5.90
C GLY A 254 16.73 16.67 -4.69
N TYR A 255 15.65 17.46 -4.61
CA TYR A 255 14.65 17.37 -3.54
C TYR A 255 13.91 16.03 -3.57
N ILE A 256 13.37 15.63 -4.72
CA ILE A 256 12.65 14.35 -4.86
C ILE A 256 13.57 13.17 -4.50
N SER A 257 14.82 13.19 -4.98
CA SER A 257 15.81 12.17 -4.64
C SER A 257 16.06 12.11 -3.14
N ALA A 258 16.23 13.27 -2.48
CA ALA A 258 16.45 13.34 -1.04
C ALA A 258 15.26 12.78 -0.23
N VAL A 259 14.04 13.08 -0.64
CA VAL A 259 12.81 12.51 0.00
C VAL A 259 12.77 10.99 -0.17
N CYS A 260 13.07 10.47 -1.37
CA CYS A 260 13.07 9.04 -1.66
C CYS A 260 14.16 8.26 -0.89
N GLU A 261 15.27 8.92 -0.49
CA GLU A 261 16.35 8.29 0.27
C GLU A 261 15.89 7.65 1.58
N CYS A 262 14.81 8.11 2.18
CA CYS A 262 14.22 7.48 3.37
C CYS A 262 13.91 6.00 3.13
N ILE A 263 13.32 5.67 1.98
CA ILE A 263 12.97 4.30 1.58
C ILE A 263 14.17 3.59 0.97
N VAL A 264 14.96 4.28 0.13
CA VAL A 264 16.11 3.69 -0.57
C VAL A 264 17.16 3.21 0.43
N ARG A 265 17.40 3.93 1.52
CA ARG A 265 18.38 3.60 2.57
C ARG A 265 17.78 2.86 3.77
N ASP A 266 16.51 2.48 3.70
CA ASP A 266 15.83 1.78 4.78
C ASP A 266 15.93 2.55 6.12
N ILE A 267 15.81 3.89 6.09
CA ILE A 267 15.88 4.75 7.27
C ILE A 267 14.67 4.44 8.19
N PRO A 268 14.87 4.21 9.49
CA PRO A 268 13.75 4.03 10.42
C PRO A 268 12.82 5.26 10.44
N TYR A 269 11.50 5.05 10.51
CA TYR A 269 10.49 6.11 10.44
C TYR A 269 10.74 7.29 11.40
N GLU A 270 11.12 7.03 12.64
CA GLU A 270 11.40 8.09 13.63
C GLU A 270 12.60 8.96 13.22
N GLN A 271 13.63 8.38 12.60
CA GLN A 271 14.76 9.13 12.06
C GLN A 271 14.40 9.88 10.77
N ALA A 272 13.51 9.30 9.96
CA ALA A 272 13.04 9.95 8.74
C ALA A 272 12.35 11.28 9.02
N LYS A 273 11.60 11.41 10.12
CA LYS A 273 10.95 12.68 10.52
C LYS A 273 11.95 13.82 10.66
N ASP A 274 13.05 13.61 11.36
CA ASP A 274 14.08 14.62 11.55
C ASP A 274 14.82 14.94 10.25
N TYR A 275 15.10 13.90 9.46
CA TYR A 275 15.72 14.05 8.15
C TYR A 275 14.84 14.86 7.19
N ILE A 276 13.55 14.51 7.08
CA ILE A 276 12.58 15.21 6.23
C ILE A 276 12.40 16.66 6.69
N LYS A 277 12.37 16.92 8.00
CA LYS A 277 12.32 18.28 8.53
C LYS A 277 13.49 19.11 8.05
N SER A 278 14.69 18.55 8.09
CA SER A 278 15.91 19.23 7.60
C SER A 278 15.85 19.51 6.08
N ILE A 279 15.43 18.52 5.29
CA ILE A 279 15.31 18.65 3.82
C ILE A 279 14.25 19.68 3.45
N VAL A 280 13.08 19.65 4.08
CA VAL A 280 12.00 20.62 3.83
C VAL A 280 12.46 22.03 4.20
N THR A 281 13.10 22.20 5.36
CA THR A 281 13.62 23.51 5.81
C THR A 281 14.65 24.06 4.83
N PHE A 282 15.62 23.22 4.42
CA PHE A 282 16.65 23.62 3.44
C PHE A 282 16.03 24.01 2.10
N HIS A 283 15.07 23.22 1.60
CA HIS A 283 14.43 23.47 0.32
C HIS A 283 13.56 24.73 0.34
N HIS A 284 12.78 24.91 1.41
CA HIS A 284 11.93 26.08 1.61
C HIS A 284 12.75 27.38 1.60
N TYR A 285 13.74 27.52 2.48
CA TYR A 285 14.57 28.73 2.54
C TYR A 285 15.50 28.87 1.32
N GLY A 286 15.89 27.77 0.70
CA GLY A 286 16.63 27.79 -0.56
C GLY A 286 15.85 28.48 -1.67
N TRP A 287 14.56 28.13 -1.83
CA TRP A 287 13.69 28.78 -2.80
C TRP A 287 13.43 30.27 -2.47
N TYR A 288 13.22 30.61 -1.20
CA TYR A 288 13.10 32.01 -0.79
C TYR A 288 14.33 32.82 -1.19
N GLY A 289 15.53 32.28 -0.97
CA GLY A 289 16.79 32.93 -1.38
C GLY A 289 16.95 33.04 -2.90
N ILE A 290 16.65 31.97 -3.65
CA ILE A 290 16.79 31.94 -5.12
C ILE A 290 15.79 32.90 -5.77
N LEU A 291 14.55 32.93 -5.32
CA LEU A 291 13.51 33.79 -5.89
C LEU A 291 13.58 35.22 -5.38
N GLY A 292 14.39 35.50 -4.36
CA GLY A 292 14.48 36.82 -3.71
C GLY A 292 13.18 37.21 -3.00
N LEU A 293 12.47 36.22 -2.45
CA LEU A 293 11.26 36.46 -1.64
C LEU A 293 11.68 37.02 -0.27
N SER A 294 10.89 37.97 0.25
CA SER A 294 11.10 38.46 1.63
C SER A 294 10.58 37.43 2.62
N ALA A 295 11.45 36.90 3.47
CA ALA A 295 11.01 36.10 4.60
C ALA A 295 10.15 36.98 5.53
N LYS A 296 8.93 36.54 5.82
CA LYS A 296 8.07 37.17 6.80
C LYS A 296 8.51 36.88 8.22
#